data_318f0f8152722dfb071ebf0c3da2a765
#
_entry.id   318f0f8152722dfb071ebf0c3da2a765
#
_cell.length_a   1.000
_cell.length_b   1.000
_cell.length_c   1.000
_cell.angle_alpha   90.00
_cell.angle_beta   90.00
_cell.angle_gamma   90.00
#
_symmetry.space_group_name_H-M   'P 1'
#
loop_
_entity.id
_entity.type
_entity.pdbx_description
1 polymer ?
#
loop_
_entity_poly.entity_id
_entity_poly.type
_entity_poly.pdbx_seq_one_letter_code
_entity_poly.pdbx_strand_id
1 'polypeptide(L)'
;MQRKQRETTEMKKALIALTAFLSIAAHADTPAPSDDSDLPEWAEKQIGPFHATMTDWVDGTSRSIDGFFGTTDALTVDSDSYLRISQELAWKEGEEFDQDLGVRFRLDLPTTEERLRLIIESEPDETRGTLDEQESSLADDRGNSIEDVLVGLRHLGEGDRTREWDTELGAGIKVRLPLDPYARLSTQRLWTLNDGPWKLHSDNRFSWFNEDGFSARTRWDLGRLVDEKRHLRFISNAQWREEVDTLEFRQVAELNQRVNSRSVLRYSAAVLGEGLSHATIEDSYLQLRFRRDIHKGFTFLDVAPALHFPRDVDREPRWALTLRVEMYFRRFIDRVTL
;
A
#
# COMPACT_ATOMS: atom_id res chain seq x y z
N MET A 1 -6.86 28.17 27.35
CA MET A 1 -7.39 29.15 26.36
C MET A 1 -6.47 29.25 25.12
N GLN A 2 -5.13 29.28 25.24
CA GLN A 2 -4.19 29.33 24.12
C GLN A 2 -4.18 28.07 23.22
N ARG A 3 -4.38 26.87 23.77
CA ARG A 3 -4.42 25.61 23.02
C ARG A 3 -5.57 25.60 22.01
N LYS A 4 -6.77 25.97 22.42
CA LYS A 4 -7.97 26.05 21.58
C LYS A 4 -7.84 27.07 20.44
N GLN A 5 -7.10 28.17 20.65
CA GLN A 5 -6.81 29.15 19.60
C GLN A 5 -5.82 28.64 18.56
N ARG A 6 -4.84 27.83 18.96
CA ARG A 6 -3.86 27.22 18.07
C ARG A 6 -4.53 26.18 17.18
N GLU A 7 -5.36 25.29 17.75
CA GLU A 7 -6.15 24.29 17.01
C GLU A 7 -7.07 24.92 15.96
N THR A 8 -7.77 26.02 16.32
CA THR A 8 -8.64 26.76 15.39
C THR A 8 -7.85 27.40 14.25
N THR A 9 -6.61 27.79 14.49
CA THR A 9 -5.74 28.42 13.47
C THR A 9 -5.21 27.37 12.49
N GLU A 10 -4.82 26.18 12.97
CA GLU A 10 -4.36 25.08 12.11
C GLU A 10 -5.52 24.49 11.31
N MET A 11 -6.70 24.34 11.90
CA MET A 11 -7.91 23.93 11.19
C MET A 11 -8.29 24.92 10.07
N LYS A 12 -8.13 26.23 10.29
CA LYS A 12 -8.36 27.23 9.24
C LYS A 12 -7.33 27.13 8.12
N LYS A 13 -6.08 26.84 8.42
CA LYS A 13 -5.03 26.63 7.40
C LYS A 13 -5.30 25.35 6.58
N ALA A 14 -5.69 24.27 7.24
CA ALA A 14 -6.08 23.02 6.57
C ALA A 14 -7.32 23.21 5.69
N LEU A 15 -8.32 23.98 6.17
CA LEU A 15 -9.52 24.28 5.41
C LEU A 15 -9.25 25.20 4.20
N ILE A 16 -8.32 26.15 4.33
CA ILE A 16 -7.87 27.02 3.23
C ILE A 16 -7.07 26.19 2.20
N ALA A 17 -6.23 25.26 2.65
CA ALA A 17 -5.54 24.34 1.75
C ALA A 17 -6.54 23.43 1.01
N LEU A 18 -7.57 22.92 1.69
CA LEU A 18 -8.61 22.09 1.12
C LEU A 18 -9.47 22.85 0.10
N THR A 19 -9.83 24.11 0.38
CA THR A 19 -10.58 24.96 -0.56
C THR A 19 -9.75 25.36 -1.77
N ALA A 20 -8.46 25.62 -1.61
CA ALA A 20 -7.54 25.85 -2.74
C ALA A 20 -7.41 24.60 -3.62
N PHE A 21 -7.36 23.41 -3.02
CA PHE A 21 -7.30 22.13 -3.75
C PHE A 21 -8.59 21.77 -4.45
N LEU A 22 -9.75 21.96 -3.81
CA LEU A 22 -11.07 21.78 -4.44
C LEU A 22 -11.27 22.73 -5.63
N SER A 23 -10.70 23.92 -5.57
CA SER A 23 -10.71 24.86 -6.70
C SER A 23 -9.89 24.36 -7.89
N ILE A 24 -8.77 23.68 -7.64
CA ILE A 24 -7.95 23.04 -8.69
C ILE A 24 -8.67 21.83 -9.29
N ALA A 25 -9.37 21.05 -8.48
CA ALA A 25 -10.17 19.91 -8.96
C ALA A 25 -11.39 20.36 -9.79
N ALA A 26 -12.02 21.50 -9.45
CA ALA A 26 -13.16 22.05 -10.17
C ALA A 26 -12.81 22.65 -11.55
N HIS A 27 -11.55 22.96 -11.79
CA HIS A 27 -11.06 23.46 -13.10
C HIS A 27 -10.55 22.36 -14.03
N ALA A 28 -10.75 21.10 -13.69
CA ALA A 28 -10.31 19.94 -14.48
C ALA A 28 -11.10 19.68 -15.77
N ASP A 29 -12.11 20.49 -16.08
CA ASP A 29 -12.93 20.37 -17.31
C ASP A 29 -12.37 21.14 -18.51
N THR A 30 -11.25 21.81 -18.38
CA THR A 30 -10.56 22.37 -19.55
C THR A 30 -9.70 21.25 -20.18
N PRO A 31 -9.82 20.96 -21.50
CA PRO A 31 -8.94 20.00 -22.13
C PRO A 31 -7.50 20.51 -21.98
N ALA A 32 -6.74 19.87 -21.09
CA ALA A 32 -5.34 20.17 -20.88
C ALA A 32 -4.58 19.91 -22.20
N PRO A 33 -3.57 20.73 -22.53
CA PRO A 33 -2.63 20.39 -23.58
C PRO A 33 -2.04 19.01 -23.27
N SER A 34 -1.57 18.31 -24.28
CA SER A 34 -1.10 16.94 -24.30
C SER A 34 0.11 16.62 -23.40
N ASP A 35 0.33 17.37 -22.33
CA ASP A 35 1.36 17.17 -21.33
C ASP A 35 0.83 16.28 -20.20
N ASP A 36 1.37 15.07 -20.08
CA ASP A 36 1.09 14.10 -19.03
C ASP A 36 1.64 14.53 -17.63
N SER A 37 1.89 15.82 -17.40
CA SER A 37 2.50 16.35 -16.19
C SER A 37 1.75 17.58 -15.65
N ASP A 38 1.48 17.60 -14.34
CA ASP A 38 0.97 18.76 -13.60
C ASP A 38 2.09 19.49 -12.83
N LEU A 39 3.34 19.02 -12.96
CA LEU A 39 4.47 19.60 -12.27
C LEU A 39 4.96 20.88 -12.96
N PRO A 40 5.45 21.86 -12.19
CA PRO A 40 6.10 23.02 -12.77
C PRO A 40 7.41 22.59 -13.47
N GLU A 41 7.78 23.30 -14.56
CA GLU A 41 8.93 22.94 -15.41
C GLU A 41 10.25 22.70 -14.65
N TRP A 42 10.50 23.46 -13.57
CA TRP A 42 11.71 23.27 -12.78
C TRP A 42 11.73 21.91 -12.06
N ALA A 43 10.56 21.44 -11.57
CA ALA A 43 10.43 20.14 -10.91
C ALA A 43 10.52 19.01 -11.94
N GLU A 44 9.87 19.16 -13.09
CA GLU A 44 9.93 18.18 -14.17
C GLU A 44 11.37 17.95 -14.68
N LYS A 45 12.14 19.02 -14.85
CA LYS A 45 13.55 18.94 -15.27
C LYS A 45 14.45 18.20 -14.27
N GLN A 46 14.10 18.18 -12.98
CA GLN A 46 14.85 17.46 -11.95
C GLN A 46 14.35 16.03 -11.77
N ILE A 47 13.04 15.84 -11.73
CA ILE A 47 12.41 14.54 -11.46
C ILE A 47 12.62 13.56 -12.63
N GLY A 48 12.47 14.01 -13.88
CA GLY A 48 12.59 13.15 -15.04
C GLY A 48 13.95 12.40 -15.12
N PRO A 49 15.09 13.10 -15.10
CA PRO A 49 16.40 12.46 -15.08
C PRO A 49 16.65 11.59 -13.84
N PHE A 50 16.21 12.04 -12.66
CA PHE A 50 16.33 11.26 -11.43
C PHE A 50 15.53 9.96 -11.52
N HIS A 51 14.27 10.03 -11.97
CA HIS A 51 13.43 8.86 -12.17
C HIS A 51 14.06 7.88 -13.16
N ALA A 52 14.53 8.37 -14.32
CA ALA A 52 15.19 7.51 -15.30
C ALA A 52 16.41 6.80 -14.72
N THR A 53 17.28 7.53 -14.02
CA THR A 53 18.48 6.97 -13.39
C THR A 53 18.13 5.91 -12.35
N MET A 54 17.12 6.18 -11.50
CA MET A 54 16.70 5.23 -10.46
C MET A 54 15.98 4.01 -11.03
N THR A 55 15.18 4.18 -12.07
CA THR A 55 14.54 3.06 -12.80
C THR A 55 15.60 2.19 -13.46
N ASP A 56 16.57 2.80 -14.15
CA ASP A 56 17.68 2.08 -14.76
C ASP A 56 18.55 1.37 -13.69
N TRP A 57 18.69 1.96 -12.52
CA TRP A 57 19.41 1.32 -11.40
C TRP A 57 18.66 0.09 -10.87
N VAL A 58 17.36 0.20 -10.62
CA VAL A 58 16.50 -0.94 -10.18
C VAL A 58 16.55 -2.05 -11.22
N ASP A 59 16.30 -1.73 -12.47
CA ASP A 59 16.36 -2.68 -13.60
C ASP A 59 17.79 -3.24 -13.80
N GLY A 60 18.80 -2.40 -13.70
CA GLY A 60 20.19 -2.77 -13.87
C GLY A 60 20.72 -3.65 -12.74
N THR A 61 20.31 -3.41 -11.50
CA THR A 61 20.65 -4.23 -10.34
C THR A 61 20.03 -5.62 -10.48
N SER A 62 18.76 -5.68 -10.84
CA SER A 62 18.04 -6.92 -11.13
C SER A 62 18.78 -7.75 -12.19
N ARG A 63 19.05 -7.16 -13.37
CA ARG A 63 19.76 -7.84 -14.45
C ARG A 63 21.20 -8.25 -14.11
N SER A 64 21.92 -7.44 -13.34
CA SER A 64 23.31 -7.75 -12.94
C SER A 64 23.37 -8.97 -12.03
N ILE A 65 22.41 -9.12 -11.12
CA ILE A 65 22.30 -10.27 -10.23
C ILE A 65 21.85 -11.51 -11.00
N ASP A 66 20.89 -11.35 -11.93
CA ASP A 66 20.43 -12.43 -12.81
C ASP A 66 21.59 -12.99 -13.66
N GLY A 67 22.44 -12.12 -14.22
CA GLY A 67 23.65 -12.51 -14.94
C GLY A 67 24.66 -13.26 -14.10
N PHE A 68 24.71 -13.02 -12.79
CA PHE A 68 25.56 -13.78 -11.86
C PHE A 68 25.08 -15.23 -11.68
N PHE A 69 23.76 -15.46 -11.75
CA PHE A 69 23.17 -16.81 -11.66
C PHE A 69 23.12 -17.56 -13.00
N GLY A 70 23.60 -16.97 -14.09
CA GLY A 70 24.09 -17.68 -15.27
C GLY A 70 23.05 -18.12 -16.30
N THR A 71 21.87 -17.51 -16.40
CA THR A 71 20.90 -17.83 -17.45
C THR A 71 20.61 -16.66 -18.38
N THR A 72 20.77 -16.91 -19.68
CA THR A 72 20.41 -15.95 -20.73
C THR A 72 18.89 -15.72 -20.80
N ASP A 73 18.09 -16.68 -20.32
CA ASP A 73 16.62 -16.64 -20.32
C ASP A 73 16.06 -15.75 -19.21
N ALA A 74 16.84 -15.49 -18.15
CA ALA A 74 16.45 -14.57 -17.05
C ALA A 74 16.22 -13.13 -17.54
N LEU A 75 16.78 -12.75 -18.69
CA LEU A 75 16.59 -11.41 -19.29
C LEU A 75 15.18 -11.16 -19.85
N THR A 76 14.36 -12.20 -19.98
CA THR A 76 13.02 -12.13 -20.56
C THR A 76 11.89 -12.22 -19.53
N VAL A 77 12.21 -12.48 -18.25
CA VAL A 77 11.21 -12.59 -17.17
C VAL A 77 10.88 -11.20 -16.63
N ASP A 78 9.59 -10.86 -16.63
CA ASP A 78 9.08 -9.65 -15.97
C ASP A 78 9.40 -9.72 -14.47
N SER A 79 10.25 -8.80 -14.01
CA SER A 79 10.60 -8.71 -12.60
C SER A 79 9.57 -7.83 -11.88
N ASP A 80 9.01 -8.36 -10.78
CA ASP A 80 8.11 -7.61 -9.87
C ASP A 80 8.88 -6.60 -8.99
N SER A 81 10.08 -6.23 -9.41
CA SER A 81 10.95 -5.31 -8.69
C SER A 81 10.43 -3.87 -8.79
N TYR A 82 10.42 -3.18 -7.66
CA TYR A 82 10.08 -1.76 -7.59
C TYR A 82 10.82 -1.05 -6.46
N LEU A 83 10.97 0.25 -6.60
CA LEU A 83 11.30 1.18 -5.53
C LEU A 83 10.17 2.22 -5.45
N ARG A 84 9.66 2.48 -4.25
CA ARG A 84 8.70 3.54 -3.97
C ARG A 84 9.28 4.50 -2.96
N ILE A 85 9.18 5.78 -3.24
CA ILE A 85 9.47 6.86 -2.28
C ILE A 85 8.16 7.59 -2.03
N SER A 86 7.80 7.82 -0.78
CA SER A 86 6.59 8.53 -0.38
C SER A 86 6.90 9.62 0.64
N GLN A 87 6.28 10.78 0.49
CA GLN A 87 6.23 11.84 1.50
C GLN A 87 4.79 11.99 1.94
N GLU A 88 4.56 11.86 3.24
CA GLU A 88 3.25 11.97 3.85
C GLU A 88 3.17 13.08 4.87
N LEU A 89 2.02 13.73 4.91
CA LEU A 89 1.64 14.75 5.88
C LEU A 89 0.28 14.34 6.44
N ALA A 90 0.22 13.99 7.72
CA ALA A 90 -0.99 13.57 8.41
C ALA A 90 -1.38 14.56 9.51
N TRP A 91 -2.67 14.82 9.58
CA TRP A 91 -3.27 15.59 10.67
C TRP A 91 -4.51 14.85 11.17
N LYS A 92 -4.62 14.71 12.48
CA LYS A 92 -5.80 14.17 13.15
C LYS A 92 -6.20 15.08 14.31
N GLU A 93 -7.49 15.30 14.47
CA GLU A 93 -8.03 16.17 15.52
C GLU A 93 -7.67 15.64 16.90
N GLY A 94 -7.00 16.49 17.71
CA GLY A 94 -6.52 16.14 19.04
C GLY A 94 -5.12 15.52 19.08
N GLU A 95 -4.50 15.26 17.95
CA GLU A 95 -3.12 14.76 17.82
C GLU A 95 -2.18 15.83 17.26
N GLU A 96 -0.87 15.61 17.35
CA GLU A 96 0.13 16.47 16.72
C GLU A 96 0.14 16.19 15.21
N PHE A 97 0.61 17.19 14.45
CA PHE A 97 0.81 17.03 13.00
C PHE A 97 2.01 16.11 12.77
N ASP A 98 1.78 15.09 11.96
CA ASP A 98 2.79 14.11 11.61
C ASP A 98 3.30 14.30 10.19
N GLN A 99 4.59 14.03 9.99
CA GLN A 99 5.26 14.10 8.70
C GLN A 99 6.22 12.92 8.58
N ASP A 100 6.04 12.15 7.51
CA ASP A 100 6.83 10.97 7.28
C ASP A 100 7.39 10.88 5.86
N LEU A 101 8.60 10.31 5.74
CA LEU A 101 9.28 10.01 4.48
C LEU A 101 9.52 8.50 4.38
N GLY A 102 8.71 7.82 3.59
CA GLY A 102 8.80 6.40 3.38
C GLY A 102 9.65 6.02 2.17
N VAL A 103 10.49 4.99 2.33
CA VAL A 103 11.22 4.35 1.23
C VAL A 103 10.93 2.85 1.27
N ARG A 104 10.25 2.33 0.25
CA ARG A 104 9.94 0.91 0.14
C ARG A 104 10.48 0.34 -1.15
N PHE A 105 11.09 -0.82 -1.05
CA PHE A 105 11.57 -1.52 -2.22
C PHE A 105 11.30 -3.02 -2.16
N ARG A 106 11.20 -3.63 -3.32
CA ARG A 106 11.20 -5.07 -3.51
C ARG A 106 12.01 -5.37 -4.75
N LEU A 107 12.95 -6.30 -4.62
CA LEU A 107 13.70 -6.89 -5.71
C LEU A 107 13.30 -8.36 -5.80
N ASP A 108 12.74 -8.75 -6.92
CA ASP A 108 12.36 -10.11 -7.24
C ASP A 108 13.27 -10.60 -8.38
N LEU A 109 14.19 -11.48 -8.04
CA LEU A 109 15.29 -11.89 -8.90
C LEU A 109 15.11 -13.34 -9.28
N PRO A 110 14.89 -13.67 -10.56
CA PRO A 110 14.85 -15.05 -11.01
C PRO A 110 16.22 -15.73 -10.74
N THR A 111 16.17 -17.00 -10.42
CA THR A 111 17.37 -17.83 -10.30
C THR A 111 17.49 -18.76 -11.52
N THR A 112 18.51 -19.61 -11.54
CA THR A 112 18.68 -20.65 -12.58
C THR A 112 17.56 -21.66 -12.62
N GLU A 113 16.76 -21.78 -11.56
CA GLU A 113 15.57 -22.64 -11.50
C GLU A 113 14.34 -21.78 -11.72
N GLU A 114 13.50 -22.13 -12.72
CA GLU A 114 12.31 -21.36 -13.14
C GLU A 114 11.35 -21.01 -11.99
N ARG A 115 11.32 -21.84 -10.94
CA ARG A 115 10.39 -21.70 -9.81
C ARG A 115 11.04 -21.13 -8.54
N LEU A 116 12.35 -20.93 -8.53
CA LEU A 116 13.05 -20.38 -7.36
C LEU A 116 13.40 -18.93 -7.65
N ARG A 117 13.06 -18.03 -6.73
CA ARG A 117 13.36 -16.60 -6.84
C ARG A 117 14.07 -16.11 -5.59
N LEU A 118 15.05 -15.25 -5.76
CA LEU A 118 15.64 -14.49 -4.66
C LEU A 118 14.81 -13.23 -4.44
N ILE A 119 14.33 -13.04 -3.23
CA ILE A 119 13.54 -11.87 -2.83
C ILE A 119 14.35 -11.04 -1.85
N ILE A 120 14.39 -9.74 -2.10
CA ILE A 120 14.88 -8.74 -1.16
C ILE A 120 13.78 -7.70 -1.04
N GLU A 121 13.17 -7.57 0.13
CA GLU A 121 12.07 -6.61 0.35
C GLU A 121 12.24 -5.87 1.67
N SER A 122 11.95 -4.58 1.65
CA SER A 122 11.84 -3.76 2.85
C SER A 122 10.40 -3.76 3.34
N GLU A 123 10.21 -3.71 4.65
CA GLU A 123 8.90 -3.57 5.30
C GLU A 123 7.84 -4.57 4.79
N PRO A 124 8.06 -5.87 4.92
CA PRO A 124 7.02 -6.84 4.58
C PRO A 124 5.81 -6.66 5.50
N ASP A 125 4.63 -7.03 5.00
CA ASP A 125 3.37 -6.82 5.73
C ASP A 125 3.36 -7.42 7.14
N GLU A 126 4.13 -8.47 7.41
CA GLU A 126 4.23 -9.14 8.70
C GLU A 126 4.94 -8.31 9.77
N THR A 127 5.80 -7.40 9.36
CA THR A 127 6.59 -6.56 10.26
C THR A 127 6.00 -5.18 10.46
N ARG A 128 4.87 -4.88 9.81
CA ARG A 128 4.23 -3.55 9.81
C ARG A 128 3.32 -3.26 10.99
N GLY A 129 3.38 -3.99 12.07
CA GLY A 129 2.53 -3.72 13.22
C GLY A 129 1.07 -4.15 13.03
N THR A 130 0.14 -3.38 13.57
CA THR A 130 -1.29 -3.69 13.59
C THR A 130 -1.97 -3.51 12.23
N LEU A 131 -3.18 -4.08 12.05
CA LEU A 131 -3.97 -3.86 10.83
C LEU A 131 -4.36 -2.38 10.65
N ASP A 132 -4.49 -1.63 11.74
CA ASP A 132 -4.72 -0.18 11.70
C ASP A 132 -3.49 0.54 11.18
N GLU A 133 -2.32 0.26 11.72
CA GLU A 133 -1.05 0.79 11.26
C GLU A 133 -0.77 0.47 9.79
N GLN A 134 -1.03 -0.76 9.36
CA GLN A 134 -0.82 -1.19 7.96
C GLN A 134 -1.69 -0.44 6.95
N GLU A 135 -2.89 -0.04 7.33
CA GLU A 135 -3.83 0.66 6.45
C GLU A 135 -3.75 2.17 6.60
N SER A 136 -3.55 2.62 7.82
CA SER A 136 -3.13 3.97 8.14
C SER A 136 -1.69 4.24 7.71
N SER A 137 -1.14 3.43 6.80
CA SER A 137 0.12 3.73 6.12
C SER A 137 0.07 5.05 5.36
N LEU A 138 -1.00 5.72 5.54
CA LEU A 138 -1.12 7.13 5.61
C LEU A 138 -0.64 7.66 6.98
N ALA A 139 -0.33 6.89 7.98
CA ALA A 139 0.05 7.34 9.31
C ALA A 139 1.13 6.50 9.99
N ASP A 140 1.59 5.42 9.41
CA ASP A 140 2.57 4.58 10.10
C ASP A 140 3.74 4.14 9.24
N ASP A 141 4.45 5.11 8.81
CA ASP A 141 5.87 4.97 8.51
C ASP A 141 6.65 5.67 9.65
N ARG A 142 6.33 5.32 10.88
CA ARG A 142 7.07 5.80 12.06
C ARG A 142 8.44 5.19 12.10
N GLY A 143 9.27 5.63 11.22
CA GLY A 143 10.66 5.30 11.20
C GLY A 143 11.17 5.21 9.77
N ASN A 144 12.09 6.08 9.45
CA ASN A 144 13.05 5.96 8.35
C ASN A 144 13.88 4.66 8.45
N SER A 145 13.27 3.56 8.89
CA SER A 145 14.01 2.36 9.16
C SER A 145 13.86 1.42 7.98
N ILE A 146 14.87 1.42 7.13
CA ILE A 146 15.28 0.22 6.38
C ILE A 146 15.64 -0.90 7.39
N GLU A 147 15.00 -0.91 8.56
CA GLU A 147 15.36 -1.78 9.67
C GLU A 147 14.87 -3.20 9.43
N ASP A 148 13.77 -3.37 8.67
CA ASP A 148 13.16 -4.67 8.42
C ASP A 148 13.31 -5.12 6.97
N VAL A 149 14.54 -5.34 6.54
CA VAL A 149 14.81 -5.92 5.21
C VAL A 149 14.80 -7.43 5.31
N LEU A 150 13.95 -8.09 4.52
CA LEU A 150 13.98 -9.54 4.32
C LEU A 150 14.81 -9.90 3.10
N VAL A 151 15.68 -10.86 3.26
CA VAL A 151 16.43 -11.49 2.17
C VAL A 151 16.17 -12.99 2.22
N GLY A 152 15.58 -13.54 1.16
CA GLY A 152 15.21 -14.95 1.16
C GLY A 152 14.99 -15.53 -0.22
N LEU A 153 14.79 -16.83 -0.25
CA LEU A 153 14.41 -17.59 -1.43
C LEU A 153 12.92 -17.88 -1.36
N ARG A 154 12.23 -17.72 -2.50
CA ARG A 154 10.84 -18.04 -2.69
C ARG A 154 10.69 -19.11 -3.76
N HIS A 155 10.01 -20.19 -3.42
CA HIS A 155 9.63 -21.24 -4.36
C HIS A 155 8.18 -21.03 -4.80
N LEU A 156 7.95 -20.89 -6.12
CA LEU A 156 6.63 -20.74 -6.72
C LEU A 156 5.98 -22.10 -6.92
N GLY A 157 4.75 -22.27 -6.45
CA GLY A 157 3.93 -23.45 -6.73
C GLY A 157 3.49 -23.56 -8.19
N GLU A 158 2.87 -24.68 -8.53
CA GLU A 158 2.35 -24.93 -9.90
C GLU A 158 0.91 -24.43 -10.11
N GLY A 159 0.28 -23.88 -9.08
CA GLY A 159 -1.15 -23.54 -9.08
C GLY A 159 -1.49 -22.41 -10.06
N ASP A 160 -2.61 -22.56 -10.75
CA ASP A 160 -3.28 -21.48 -11.48
C ASP A 160 -4.24 -20.77 -10.54
N ARG A 161 -3.99 -19.50 -10.23
CA ARG A 161 -4.80 -18.67 -9.30
C ARG A 161 -6.29 -18.65 -9.60
N THR A 162 -6.67 -18.96 -10.83
CA THR A 162 -8.07 -18.94 -11.26
C THR A 162 -8.77 -20.29 -11.11
N ARG A 163 -8.02 -21.38 -10.98
CA ARG A 163 -8.54 -22.74 -10.91
C ARG A 163 -8.18 -23.46 -9.64
N GLU A 164 -6.97 -23.22 -9.13
CA GLU A 164 -6.37 -23.89 -8.00
C GLU A 164 -5.81 -22.88 -7.01
N TRP A 165 -5.37 -23.36 -5.86
CA TRP A 165 -4.59 -22.56 -4.94
C TRP A 165 -3.18 -22.39 -5.50
N ASP A 166 -2.80 -21.14 -5.71
CA ASP A 166 -1.41 -20.77 -5.95
C ASP A 166 -0.70 -20.70 -4.61
N THR A 167 0.34 -21.49 -4.45
CA THR A 167 1.05 -21.64 -3.17
C THR A 167 2.51 -21.31 -3.34
N GLU A 168 3.02 -20.47 -2.47
CA GLU A 168 4.41 -20.04 -2.45
C GLU A 168 5.04 -20.36 -1.10
N LEU A 169 6.24 -20.92 -1.12
CA LEU A 169 7.05 -21.16 0.07
C LEU A 169 8.27 -20.24 0.04
N GLY A 170 8.52 -19.54 1.14
CA GLY A 170 9.66 -18.67 1.31
C GLY A 170 10.45 -19.01 2.58
N ALA A 171 11.75 -18.83 2.52
CA ALA A 171 12.62 -18.89 3.69
C ALA A 171 13.82 -17.95 3.51
N GLY A 172 14.30 -17.36 4.59
CA GLY A 172 15.39 -16.40 4.52
C GLY A 172 15.76 -15.82 5.87
N ILE A 173 16.26 -14.61 5.85
CA ILE A 173 16.76 -13.90 7.02
C ILE A 173 16.19 -12.47 7.01
N LYS A 174 15.66 -12.04 8.15
CA LYS A 174 15.39 -10.64 8.46
C LYS A 174 16.72 -10.00 8.88
N VAL A 175 17.12 -8.96 8.15
CA VAL A 175 18.41 -8.29 8.35
C VAL A 175 18.28 -7.31 9.50
N ARG A 176 18.45 -7.84 10.72
CA ARG A 176 18.59 -7.07 11.97
C ARG A 176 19.65 -7.73 12.85
N LEU A 177 20.09 -7.12 13.90
CA LEU A 177 21.07 -7.70 14.83
C LEU A 177 20.41 -8.09 16.16
N PRO A 178 20.40 -9.38 16.52
CA PRO A 178 20.95 -10.55 15.78
C PRO A 178 20.15 -10.87 14.50
N LEU A 179 20.77 -11.59 13.55
CA LEU A 179 20.08 -12.05 12.34
C LEU A 179 18.91 -12.96 12.71
N ASP A 180 17.75 -12.72 12.13
CA ASP A 180 16.50 -13.38 12.47
C ASP A 180 16.00 -14.24 11.29
N PRO A 181 16.18 -15.58 11.32
CA PRO A 181 15.68 -16.45 10.27
C PRO A 181 14.15 -16.48 10.25
N TYR A 182 13.59 -16.60 9.05
CA TYR A 182 12.15 -16.72 8.84
C TYR A 182 11.78 -17.82 7.86
N ALA A 183 10.55 -18.31 7.98
CA ALA A 183 9.88 -19.13 7.00
C ALA A 183 8.47 -18.55 6.72
N ARG A 184 8.02 -18.66 5.47
CA ARG A 184 6.72 -18.11 5.02
C ARG A 184 6.02 -19.08 4.10
N LEU A 185 4.72 -19.26 4.28
CA LEU A 185 3.80 -19.92 3.38
C LEU A 185 2.74 -18.91 2.95
N SER A 186 2.63 -18.65 1.65
CA SER A 186 1.55 -17.82 1.09
C SER A 186 0.67 -18.66 0.18
N THR A 187 -0.65 -18.45 0.25
CA THR A 187 -1.60 -19.11 -0.64
C THR A 187 -2.62 -18.11 -1.16
N GLN A 188 -2.87 -18.13 -2.46
CA GLN A 188 -3.81 -17.22 -3.10
C GLN A 188 -4.78 -18.00 -3.98
N ARG A 189 -6.02 -17.49 -4.11
CA ARG A 189 -6.99 -18.03 -5.07
C ARG A 189 -8.00 -16.96 -5.49
N LEU A 190 -8.39 -17.03 -6.76
CA LEU A 190 -9.45 -16.19 -7.34
C LEU A 190 -10.62 -17.05 -7.79
N TRP A 191 -11.82 -16.73 -7.31
CA TRP A 191 -13.08 -17.37 -7.75
C TRP A 191 -13.94 -16.36 -8.50
N THR A 192 -14.57 -16.83 -9.58
CA THR A 192 -15.72 -16.16 -10.17
C THR A 192 -16.98 -16.80 -9.60
N LEU A 193 -17.80 -16.02 -8.90
CA LEU A 193 -18.97 -16.56 -8.20
C LEU A 193 -20.14 -16.71 -9.18
N ASN A 194 -20.68 -17.94 -9.28
CA ASN A 194 -21.84 -18.29 -10.11
C ASN A 194 -21.74 -17.81 -11.57
N ASP A 195 -20.53 -17.83 -12.15
CA ASP A 195 -20.24 -17.28 -13.49
C ASP A 195 -20.73 -15.84 -13.68
N GLY A 196 -20.92 -15.13 -12.59
CA GLY A 196 -21.43 -13.76 -12.54
C GLY A 196 -20.33 -12.71 -12.44
N PRO A 197 -20.71 -11.43 -12.26
CA PRO A 197 -19.77 -10.33 -12.21
C PRO A 197 -18.97 -10.26 -10.89
N TRP A 198 -19.33 -11.06 -9.89
CA TRP A 198 -18.64 -11.09 -8.60
C TRP A 198 -17.40 -11.96 -8.65
N LYS A 199 -16.29 -11.40 -8.20
CA LYS A 199 -15.03 -12.11 -8.02
C LYS A 199 -14.66 -12.09 -6.56
N LEU A 200 -14.19 -13.21 -6.04
CA LEU A 200 -13.68 -13.33 -4.69
C LEU A 200 -12.20 -13.71 -4.77
N HIS A 201 -11.34 -12.88 -4.23
CA HIS A 201 -9.92 -13.15 -4.08
C HIS A 201 -9.62 -13.45 -2.61
N SER A 202 -8.88 -14.53 -2.35
CA SER A 202 -8.33 -14.88 -1.04
C SER A 202 -6.82 -14.83 -1.12
N ASP A 203 -6.21 -14.17 -0.13
CA ASP A 203 -4.78 -14.16 0.11
C ASP A 203 -4.55 -14.55 1.57
N ASN A 204 -3.79 -15.61 1.79
CA ASN A 204 -3.49 -16.10 3.13
C ASN A 204 -1.97 -16.22 3.27
N ARG A 205 -1.47 -15.84 4.43
CA ARG A 205 -0.04 -15.85 4.73
C ARG A 205 0.17 -16.37 6.14
N PHE A 206 1.09 -17.30 6.27
CA PHE A 206 1.57 -17.85 7.53
C PHE A 206 3.08 -17.63 7.56
N SER A 207 3.56 -16.99 8.59
CA SER A 207 4.98 -16.70 8.74
C SER A 207 5.45 -17.11 10.13
N TRP A 208 6.71 -17.47 10.21
CA TRP A 208 7.41 -17.69 11.43
C TRP A 208 8.75 -16.96 11.39
N PHE A 209 9.03 -16.21 12.44
CA PHE A 209 10.30 -15.55 12.68
C PHE A 209 10.88 -16.09 13.97
N ASN A 210 12.20 -16.21 14.05
CA ASN A 210 12.80 -16.77 15.25
C ASN A 210 12.60 -15.89 16.49
N GLU A 211 12.56 -14.57 16.34
CA GLU A 211 12.36 -13.64 17.46
C GLU A 211 10.89 -13.26 17.65
N ASP A 212 10.15 -12.97 16.57
CA ASP A 212 8.77 -12.48 16.65
C ASP A 212 7.73 -13.62 16.74
N GLY A 213 8.14 -14.89 16.55
CA GLY A 213 7.28 -16.07 16.62
C GLY A 213 6.40 -16.24 15.37
N PHE A 214 5.23 -16.86 15.56
CA PHE A 214 4.28 -17.15 14.49
C PHE A 214 3.37 -15.95 14.20
N SER A 215 3.02 -15.81 12.93
CA SER A 215 1.96 -14.90 12.49
C SER A 215 1.08 -15.57 11.42
N ALA A 216 -0.20 -15.21 11.42
CA ALA A 216 -1.17 -15.66 10.44
C ALA A 216 -2.02 -14.48 9.98
N ARG A 217 -2.14 -14.30 8.67
CA ARG A 217 -2.97 -13.26 8.07
C ARG A 217 -3.83 -13.86 6.98
N THR A 218 -5.09 -13.44 6.93
CA THR A 218 -6.00 -13.75 5.84
C THR A 218 -6.66 -12.49 5.34
N ARG A 219 -6.79 -12.39 4.01
CA ARG A 219 -7.52 -11.31 3.33
C ARG A 219 -8.49 -11.92 2.33
N TRP A 220 -9.72 -11.48 2.40
CA TRP A 220 -10.78 -11.81 1.47
C TRP A 220 -11.29 -10.54 0.81
N ASP A 221 -11.31 -10.50 -0.50
CA ASP A 221 -11.69 -9.34 -1.29
C ASP A 221 -12.77 -9.75 -2.28
N LEU A 222 -14.01 -9.40 -1.96
CA LEU A 222 -15.18 -9.65 -2.79
C LEU A 222 -15.48 -8.38 -3.59
N GLY A 223 -15.27 -8.44 -4.91
CA GLY A 223 -15.42 -7.28 -5.77
C GLY A 223 -16.26 -7.52 -7.01
N ARG A 224 -16.84 -6.44 -7.53
CA ARG A 224 -17.49 -6.42 -8.84
C ARG A 224 -17.39 -5.05 -9.49
N LEU A 225 -17.29 -5.05 -10.82
CA LEU A 225 -17.54 -3.83 -11.58
C LEU A 225 -19.05 -3.50 -11.55
N VAL A 226 -19.40 -2.31 -11.11
CA VAL A 226 -20.77 -1.78 -11.16
C VAL A 226 -21.05 -1.29 -12.57
N ASP A 227 -20.08 -0.59 -13.16
CA ASP A 227 -20.02 -0.15 -14.55
C ASP A 227 -18.55 0.03 -14.99
N GLU A 228 -18.30 0.62 -16.17
CA GLU A 228 -16.95 0.81 -16.73
C GLU A 228 -16.04 1.74 -15.88
N LYS A 229 -16.62 2.52 -14.97
CA LYS A 229 -15.90 3.51 -14.16
C LYS A 229 -15.95 3.24 -12.67
N ARG A 230 -16.81 2.32 -12.21
CA ARG A 230 -17.03 2.08 -10.79
C ARG A 230 -16.82 0.63 -10.41
N HIS A 231 -16.03 0.40 -9.37
CA HIS A 231 -15.73 -0.91 -8.81
C HIS A 231 -16.11 -0.92 -7.33
N LEU A 232 -17.04 -1.80 -6.95
CA LEU A 232 -17.46 -2.03 -5.57
C LEU A 232 -16.68 -3.20 -4.99
N ARG A 233 -16.16 -3.05 -3.77
CA ARG A 233 -15.38 -4.08 -3.07
C ARG A 233 -15.79 -4.16 -1.60
N PHE A 234 -15.76 -5.38 -1.08
CA PHE A 234 -15.87 -5.69 0.34
C PHE A 234 -14.62 -6.47 0.74
N ILE A 235 -13.84 -5.92 1.65
CA ILE A 235 -12.54 -6.44 2.05
C ILE A 235 -12.60 -6.83 3.51
N SER A 236 -12.24 -8.08 3.80
CA SER A 236 -12.12 -8.62 5.15
C SER A 236 -10.67 -9.01 5.38
N ASN A 237 -10.05 -8.41 6.38
CA ASN A 237 -8.72 -8.78 6.85
C ASN A 237 -8.82 -9.33 8.27
N ALA A 238 -8.04 -10.36 8.57
CA ALA A 238 -7.79 -10.81 9.93
C ALA A 238 -6.31 -11.15 10.06
N GLN A 239 -5.70 -10.78 11.19
CA GLN A 239 -4.30 -11.00 11.51
C GLN A 239 -4.16 -11.43 12.95
N TRP A 240 -3.35 -12.45 13.17
CA TRP A 240 -2.91 -12.87 14.50
C TRP A 240 -1.37 -12.91 14.52
N ARG A 241 -0.78 -12.40 15.60
CA ARG A 241 0.67 -12.43 15.84
C ARG A 241 0.92 -12.95 17.25
N GLU A 242 1.85 -13.90 17.37
CA GLU A 242 2.23 -14.49 18.65
C GLU A 242 2.78 -13.44 19.63
N GLU A 243 3.55 -12.48 19.13
CA GLU A 243 4.18 -11.40 19.91
C GLU A 243 3.17 -10.58 20.73
N VAL A 244 1.99 -10.28 20.16
CA VAL A 244 0.93 -9.49 20.82
C VAL A 244 -0.23 -10.34 21.31
N ASP A 245 -0.27 -11.64 20.94
CA ASP A 245 -1.29 -12.63 21.29
C ASP A 245 -2.74 -12.10 21.15
N THR A 246 -3.00 -11.34 20.12
CA THR A 246 -4.34 -10.84 19.81
C THR A 246 -4.73 -11.13 18.37
N LEU A 247 -6.04 -11.27 18.12
CA LEU A 247 -6.61 -11.37 16.78
C LEU A 247 -7.16 -9.99 16.40
N GLU A 248 -6.55 -9.40 15.42
CA GLU A 248 -7.00 -8.15 14.82
C GLU A 248 -7.90 -8.45 13.62
N PHE A 249 -8.92 -7.63 13.41
CA PHE A 249 -9.77 -7.72 12.23
C PHE A 249 -10.12 -6.35 11.67
N ARG A 250 -10.31 -6.32 10.37
CA ARG A 250 -10.75 -5.11 9.64
C ARG A 250 -11.73 -5.49 8.54
N GLN A 251 -12.86 -4.77 8.50
CA GLN A 251 -13.88 -4.91 7.46
C GLN A 251 -14.03 -3.59 6.74
N VAL A 252 -13.97 -3.61 5.41
CA VAL A 252 -14.07 -2.40 4.59
C VAL A 252 -15.06 -2.60 3.47
N ALA A 253 -15.91 -1.61 3.26
CA ALA A 253 -16.68 -1.45 2.04
C ALA A 253 -16.08 -0.29 1.24
N GLU A 254 -15.69 -0.54 0.00
CA GLU A 254 -15.07 0.46 -0.89
C GLU A 254 -15.84 0.60 -2.19
N LEU A 255 -16.01 1.85 -2.64
CA LEU A 255 -16.41 2.18 -3.99
C LEU A 255 -15.29 2.99 -4.65
N ASN A 256 -14.61 2.40 -5.62
CA ASN A 256 -13.63 3.09 -6.44
C ASN A 256 -14.33 3.65 -7.69
N GLN A 257 -14.12 4.93 -7.98
CA GLN A 257 -14.68 5.62 -9.12
C GLN A 257 -13.60 6.28 -9.94
N ARG A 258 -13.44 5.86 -11.20
CA ARG A 258 -12.58 6.54 -12.16
C ARG A 258 -13.22 7.87 -12.57
N VAL A 259 -12.59 8.97 -12.22
CA VAL A 259 -13.04 10.32 -12.59
C VAL A 259 -12.60 10.63 -14.04
N ASN A 260 -11.34 10.39 -14.33
CA ASN A 260 -10.74 10.52 -15.67
C ASN A 260 -9.54 9.56 -15.82
N SER A 261 -8.77 9.67 -16.91
CA SER A 261 -7.61 8.81 -17.17
C SER A 261 -6.48 8.95 -16.16
N ARG A 262 -6.45 10.04 -15.37
CA ARG A 262 -5.38 10.35 -14.40
C ARG A 262 -5.88 10.45 -12.97
N SER A 263 -7.18 10.28 -12.70
CA SER A 263 -7.74 10.53 -11.37
C SER A 263 -8.79 9.49 -10.99
N VAL A 264 -8.73 9.04 -9.73
CA VAL A 264 -9.65 8.11 -9.10
C VAL A 264 -10.12 8.69 -7.78
N LEU A 265 -11.40 8.49 -7.45
CA LEU A 265 -11.98 8.68 -6.13
C LEU A 265 -12.26 7.32 -5.51
N ARG A 266 -11.90 7.16 -4.24
CA ARG A 266 -12.26 6.01 -3.41
C ARG A 266 -13.08 6.48 -2.21
N TYR A 267 -14.25 5.91 -2.06
CA TYR A 267 -15.10 6.07 -0.89
C TYR A 267 -14.96 4.81 -0.05
N SER A 268 -14.60 4.93 1.22
CA SER A 268 -14.41 3.80 2.13
C SER A 268 -15.23 3.98 3.40
N ALA A 269 -15.82 2.89 3.86
CA ALA A 269 -16.35 2.76 5.20
C ALA A 269 -15.69 1.54 5.83
N ALA A 270 -15.08 1.71 7.00
CA ALA A 270 -14.28 0.68 7.65
C ALA A 270 -14.65 0.52 9.12
N VAL A 271 -14.46 -0.69 9.61
CA VAL A 271 -14.54 -1.06 11.02
C VAL A 271 -13.30 -1.87 11.35
N LEU A 272 -12.59 -1.47 12.41
CA LEU A 272 -11.40 -2.14 12.93
C LEU A 272 -11.68 -2.61 14.36
N GLY A 273 -11.08 -3.72 14.73
CA GLY A 273 -11.19 -4.21 16.09
C GLY A 273 -10.22 -5.34 16.36
N GLU A 274 -10.19 -5.74 17.62
CA GLU A 274 -9.31 -6.79 18.10
C GLU A 274 -9.97 -7.64 19.19
N GLY A 275 -9.38 -8.78 19.49
CA GLY A 275 -9.71 -9.66 20.61
C GLY A 275 -9.87 -11.11 20.21
N LEU A 276 -9.22 -12.01 20.99
CA LEU A 276 -9.34 -13.46 20.82
C LEU A 276 -10.63 -14.03 21.40
N SER A 277 -11.01 -13.59 22.60
CA SER A 277 -12.17 -14.13 23.32
C SER A 277 -13.43 -13.28 23.16
N HIS A 278 -13.26 -11.97 23.06
CA HIS A 278 -14.34 -11.00 22.87
C HIS A 278 -13.88 -9.97 21.89
N ALA A 279 -14.43 -10.03 20.69
CA ALA A 279 -14.13 -9.04 19.65
C ALA A 279 -14.63 -7.65 20.08
N THR A 280 -13.72 -6.70 20.11
CA THR A 280 -14.01 -5.30 20.45
C THR A 280 -13.70 -4.45 19.23
N ILE A 281 -14.64 -3.57 18.87
CA ILE A 281 -14.41 -2.58 17.82
C ILE A 281 -13.60 -1.43 18.44
N GLU A 282 -12.42 -1.16 17.91
CA GLU A 282 -11.55 -0.08 18.36
C GLU A 282 -11.83 1.21 17.62
N ASP A 283 -11.96 1.15 16.30
CA ASP A 283 -12.32 2.32 15.48
C ASP A 283 -13.31 1.95 14.37
N SER A 284 -14.03 2.95 13.90
CA SER A 284 -14.79 2.90 12.66
C SER A 284 -14.66 4.25 11.95
N TYR A 285 -14.46 4.25 10.63
CA TYR A 285 -14.25 5.49 9.91
C TYR A 285 -14.90 5.53 8.54
N LEU A 286 -15.14 6.74 8.08
CA LEU A 286 -15.49 7.07 6.71
C LEU A 286 -14.33 7.87 6.09
N GLN A 287 -13.89 7.47 4.91
CA GLN A 287 -12.78 8.15 4.22
C GLN A 287 -13.16 8.40 2.76
N LEU A 288 -12.77 9.56 2.26
CA LEU A 288 -12.75 9.87 0.84
C LEU A 288 -11.30 10.06 0.42
N ARG A 289 -10.79 9.21 -0.48
CA ARG A 289 -9.44 9.37 -1.03
C ARG A 289 -9.53 9.80 -2.49
N PHE A 290 -8.96 10.94 -2.79
CA PHE A 290 -8.72 11.38 -4.15
C PHE A 290 -7.27 11.09 -4.51
N ARG A 291 -7.04 10.27 -5.55
CA ARG A 291 -5.71 9.98 -6.09
C ARG A 291 -5.61 10.53 -7.49
N ARG A 292 -4.51 11.23 -7.77
CA ARG A 292 -4.20 11.79 -9.08
C ARG A 292 -2.77 11.47 -9.51
N ASP A 293 -2.64 10.98 -10.74
CA ASP A 293 -1.37 10.95 -11.45
C ASP A 293 -0.97 12.39 -11.80
N ILE A 294 0.04 12.93 -11.13
CA ILE A 294 0.51 14.30 -11.32
C ILE A 294 1.70 14.37 -12.28
N HIS A 295 2.34 13.23 -12.58
CA HIS A 295 3.42 13.19 -13.54
C HIS A 295 3.61 11.79 -14.16
N LYS A 296 3.33 11.69 -15.46
CA LYS A 296 3.70 10.60 -16.38
C LYS A 296 3.44 9.16 -15.90
N GLY A 297 2.49 8.95 -15.00
CA GLY A 297 2.10 7.64 -14.48
C GLY A 297 3.03 7.06 -13.42
N PHE A 298 3.98 7.80 -12.90
CA PHE A 298 4.87 7.33 -11.84
C PHE A 298 4.90 8.20 -10.58
N THR A 299 4.31 9.41 -10.63
CA THR A 299 4.17 10.27 -9.45
C THR A 299 2.71 10.54 -9.19
N PHE A 300 2.27 10.23 -7.99
CA PHE A 300 0.87 10.33 -7.57
C PHE A 300 0.73 11.25 -6.38
N LEU A 301 -0.37 12.00 -6.36
CA LEU A 301 -0.83 12.76 -5.20
C LEU A 301 -2.09 12.12 -4.67
N ASP A 302 -2.11 11.83 -3.37
CA ASP A 302 -3.28 11.40 -2.62
C ASP A 302 -3.73 12.51 -1.66
N VAL A 303 -5.03 12.75 -1.60
CA VAL A 303 -5.69 13.60 -0.61
C VAL A 303 -6.79 12.78 0.03
N ALA A 304 -6.73 12.57 1.34
CA ALA A 304 -7.62 11.65 2.03
C ALA A 304 -8.20 12.27 3.33
N PRO A 305 -9.28 13.06 3.26
CA PRO A 305 -10.06 13.40 4.44
C PRO A 305 -10.78 12.16 4.98
N ALA A 306 -10.82 12.03 6.31
CA ALA A 306 -11.50 10.96 7.01
C ALA A 306 -12.24 11.48 8.25
N LEU A 307 -13.26 10.75 8.66
CA LEU A 307 -14.00 10.96 9.90
C LEU A 307 -13.97 9.64 10.68
N HIS A 308 -13.26 9.65 11.80
CA HIS A 308 -13.06 8.52 12.70
C HIS A 308 -14.01 8.58 13.89
N PHE A 309 -14.34 7.41 14.45
CA PHE A 309 -15.15 7.23 15.65
C PHE A 309 -14.43 6.27 16.61
N PRO A 310 -13.26 6.67 17.16
CA PRO A 310 -12.43 5.82 17.97
C PRO A 310 -13.04 5.55 19.35
N ARG A 311 -12.77 4.37 19.90
CA ARG A 311 -13.34 3.91 21.18
C ARG A 311 -12.80 4.67 22.37
N ASP A 312 -11.53 5.06 22.36
CA ASP A 312 -10.82 5.74 23.44
C ASP A 312 -11.40 7.12 23.79
N VAL A 313 -12.17 7.71 22.86
CA VAL A 313 -12.89 8.97 23.03
C VAL A 313 -14.42 8.77 22.96
N ASP A 314 -14.93 7.65 23.44
CA ASP A 314 -16.38 7.36 23.50
C ASP A 314 -17.11 7.49 22.16
N ARG A 315 -16.45 7.18 21.04
CA ARG A 315 -16.97 7.33 19.67
C ARG A 315 -17.26 8.77 19.26
N GLU A 316 -16.69 9.75 19.95
CA GLU A 316 -16.77 11.13 19.48
C GLU A 316 -16.09 11.26 18.10
N PRO A 317 -16.73 11.93 17.13
CA PRO A 317 -16.15 12.06 15.79
C PRO A 317 -14.84 12.85 15.83
N ARG A 318 -13.82 12.34 15.14
CA ARG A 318 -12.50 12.96 14.98
C ARG A 318 -12.18 13.10 13.49
N TRP A 319 -11.90 14.33 13.09
CA TRP A 319 -11.47 14.58 11.70
C TRP A 319 -10.01 14.24 11.52
N ALA A 320 -9.72 13.67 10.36
CA ALA A 320 -8.34 13.46 9.90
C ALA A 320 -8.19 13.92 8.46
N LEU A 321 -7.01 14.34 8.09
CA LEU A 321 -6.64 14.69 6.72
C LEU A 321 -5.23 14.18 6.46
N THR A 322 -5.08 13.42 5.38
CA THR A 322 -3.77 12.98 4.92
C THR A 322 -3.50 13.48 3.52
N LEU A 323 -2.30 13.97 3.32
CA LEU A 323 -1.73 14.33 2.03
C LEU A 323 -0.51 13.46 1.79
N ARG A 324 -0.44 12.79 0.64
CA ARG A 324 0.72 11.97 0.28
C ARG A 324 1.13 12.22 -1.17
N VAL A 325 2.43 12.32 -1.36
CA VAL A 325 3.05 12.24 -2.69
C VAL A 325 3.85 10.95 -2.76
N GLU A 326 3.58 10.14 -3.76
CA GLU A 326 4.30 8.88 -4.01
C GLU A 326 4.98 8.92 -5.38
N MET A 327 6.20 8.39 -5.43
CA MET A 327 6.94 8.20 -6.66
C MET A 327 7.38 6.74 -6.79
N TYR A 328 7.06 6.14 -7.93
CA TYR A 328 7.41 4.76 -8.24
C TYR A 328 8.50 4.70 -9.30
N PHE A 329 9.48 3.86 -9.05
CA PHE A 329 10.56 3.52 -9.97
C PHE A 329 10.38 2.07 -10.36
N ARG A 330 9.66 1.87 -11.47
CA ARG A 330 9.34 0.58 -12.05
C ARG A 330 9.17 0.76 -13.54
N ARG A 331 9.53 -0.26 -14.33
CA ARG A 331 9.50 -0.20 -15.80
C ARG A 331 8.07 -0.12 -16.36
N PHE A 332 7.10 -0.76 -15.68
CA PHE A 332 5.68 -0.75 -16.07
C PHE A 332 4.83 -0.47 -14.85
N ILE A 333 4.19 0.67 -14.80
CA ILE A 333 3.19 1.02 -13.79
C ILE A 333 1.87 1.18 -14.51
N ASP A 334 0.86 0.40 -14.12
CA ASP A 334 -0.51 0.66 -14.54
C ASP A 334 -0.93 2.01 -13.99
N ARG A 335 -1.22 2.97 -14.88
CA ARG A 335 -1.48 4.37 -14.54
C ARG A 335 -2.62 4.57 -13.54
N VAL A 336 -3.55 3.64 -13.49
CA VAL A 336 -4.66 3.65 -12.54
C VAL A 336 -5.06 2.20 -12.23
N THR A 337 -4.67 1.70 -11.06
CA THR A 337 -5.20 0.44 -10.53
C THR A 337 -6.54 0.74 -9.85
N LEU A 338 -7.62 0.23 -10.42
CA LEU A 338 -8.96 0.22 -9.80
C LEU A 338 -9.08 -0.96 -8.86
#